data_e72aa546bf55d9b5aae92cae3d3cd2f5
#
_entry.id   e72aa546bf55d9b5aae92cae3d3cd2f5
#
_cell.length_a   1.000
_cell.length_b   1.000
_cell.length_c   1.000
_cell.angle_alpha   90.00
_cell.angle_beta   90.00
_cell.angle_gamma   90.00
#
_symmetry.space_group_name_H-M   'P 1'
#
loop_
_entity.id
_entity.type
_entity.pdbx_description
1 polymer ?
#
loop_
_entity_poly.entity_id
_entity_poly.type
_entity_poly.pdbx_seq_one_letter_code
_entity_poly.pdbx_strand_id
1 'polypeptide(L)'
;MRRCSGVFMSLSLEQTLRQRLADRQSLNRYRMRPIVQSPQSPDIRVNGQRLTAFCSNDYLGLANHPKVIEAFQQAANRYGVGSGASHLVCGHSDEHHKLEKELADFTGRERALLFSTGYMANLGAVNALIGRGDAVFEDRLNHA
;
A
#
# COMPACT_ATOMS: atom_id res chain seq x y z
N MET A 1 3.18 -58.15 -14.91
CA MET A 1 3.41 -56.77 -14.38
C MET A 1 2.88 -55.78 -15.39
N ARG A 2 1.70 -55.22 -15.20
CA ARG A 2 1.12 -54.18 -16.05
C ARG A 2 1.44 -52.82 -15.40
N ARG A 3 2.28 -51.99 -16.06
CA ARG A 3 2.52 -50.59 -15.65
C ARG A 3 1.26 -49.81 -16.05
N CYS A 4 0.50 -49.33 -15.09
CA CYS A 4 -0.46 -48.25 -15.30
C CYS A 4 0.29 -46.94 -15.48
N SER A 5 0.49 -46.53 -16.73
CA SER A 5 0.92 -45.19 -17.08
C SER A 5 -0.28 -44.25 -16.98
N GLY A 6 -0.53 -43.73 -15.78
CA GLY A 6 -1.46 -42.64 -15.61
C GLY A 6 -0.83 -41.37 -16.16
N VAL A 7 -1.31 -40.93 -17.32
CA VAL A 7 -1.01 -39.60 -17.84
C VAL A 7 -1.70 -38.59 -16.93
N PHE A 8 -0.95 -38.03 -16.00
CA PHE A 8 -1.38 -36.83 -15.30
C PHE A 8 -1.37 -35.68 -16.32
N MET A 9 -2.52 -35.41 -16.93
CA MET A 9 -2.70 -34.17 -17.69
C MET A 9 -2.60 -33.00 -16.68
N SER A 10 -1.45 -32.35 -16.65
CA SER A 10 -1.32 -31.10 -15.90
C SER A 10 -2.23 -30.05 -16.53
N LEU A 11 -3.11 -29.46 -15.72
CA LEU A 11 -3.93 -28.32 -16.14
C LEU A 11 -3.01 -27.18 -16.65
N SER A 12 -3.41 -26.49 -17.71
CA SER A 12 -2.71 -25.29 -18.12
C SER A 12 -2.74 -24.24 -16.98
N LEU A 13 -1.80 -23.33 -16.95
CA LEU A 13 -1.77 -22.23 -15.96
C LEU A 13 -3.12 -21.50 -15.93
N GLU A 14 -3.69 -21.22 -17.08
CA GLU A 14 -4.99 -20.54 -17.18
C GLU A 14 -6.12 -21.37 -16.55
N GLN A 15 -6.19 -22.65 -16.82
CA GLN A 15 -7.18 -23.55 -16.22
C GLN A 15 -7.02 -23.61 -14.69
N THR A 16 -5.79 -23.68 -14.21
CA THR A 16 -5.48 -23.65 -12.76
C THR A 16 -5.95 -22.35 -12.12
N LEU A 17 -5.69 -21.21 -12.76
CA LEU A 17 -6.12 -19.90 -12.25
C LEU A 17 -7.63 -19.74 -12.24
N ARG A 18 -8.31 -20.18 -13.30
CA ARG A 18 -9.78 -20.17 -13.38
C ARG A 18 -10.39 -21.02 -12.27
N GLN A 19 -9.86 -22.23 -12.04
CA GLN A 19 -10.32 -23.10 -10.96
C GLN A 19 -10.16 -22.43 -9.59
N ARG A 20 -8.99 -21.86 -9.29
CA ARG A 20 -8.74 -21.14 -8.03
C ARG A 20 -9.66 -19.94 -7.83
N LEU A 21 -10.03 -19.25 -8.88
CA LEU A 21 -11.00 -18.14 -8.80
C LEU A 21 -12.39 -18.65 -8.52
N ALA A 22 -12.82 -19.73 -9.18
CA ALA A 22 -14.11 -20.39 -8.92
C ALA A 22 -14.22 -20.90 -7.48
N ASP A 23 -13.15 -21.52 -6.96
CA ASP A 23 -13.08 -21.97 -5.56
C ASP A 23 -13.21 -20.81 -4.58
N ARG A 24 -12.55 -19.67 -4.85
CA ARG A 24 -12.70 -18.45 -4.03
C ARG A 24 -14.13 -17.91 -4.06
N GLN A 25 -14.78 -17.99 -5.21
CA GLN A 25 -16.15 -17.53 -5.40
C GLN A 25 -17.14 -18.41 -4.65
N SER A 26 -16.99 -19.75 -4.73
CA SER A 26 -17.83 -20.71 -4.00
C SER A 26 -17.71 -20.59 -2.49
N LEU A 27 -16.53 -20.17 -1.98
CA LEU A 27 -16.26 -19.94 -0.57
C LEU A 27 -16.61 -18.52 -0.10
N ASN A 28 -17.26 -17.69 -0.92
CA ASN A 28 -17.53 -16.26 -0.65
C ASN A 28 -16.26 -15.46 -0.29
N ARG A 29 -15.09 -15.85 -0.81
CA ARG A 29 -13.80 -15.18 -0.62
C ARG A 29 -13.36 -14.34 -1.81
N TYR A 30 -14.16 -14.32 -2.87
CA TYR A 30 -13.91 -13.46 -4.01
C TYR A 30 -14.29 -12.01 -3.68
N ARG A 31 -13.33 -11.10 -3.79
CA ARG A 31 -13.55 -9.70 -3.47
C ARG A 31 -13.53 -8.87 -4.75
N MET A 32 -14.61 -8.15 -4.99
CA MET A 32 -14.66 -7.16 -6.05
C MET A 32 -14.25 -5.79 -5.49
N ARG A 33 -13.49 -5.04 -6.29
CA ARG A 33 -13.13 -3.66 -5.92
C ARG A 33 -14.27 -2.72 -6.28
N PRO A 34 -14.87 -2.01 -5.33
CA PRO A 34 -15.85 -0.98 -5.63
C PRO A 34 -15.17 0.20 -6.33
N ILE A 35 -15.89 0.86 -7.24
CA ILE A 35 -15.39 2.03 -7.98
C ILE A 35 -15.91 3.28 -7.29
N VAL A 36 -15.01 4.03 -6.64
CA VAL A 36 -15.32 5.32 -6.03
C VAL A 36 -15.26 6.40 -7.10
N GLN A 37 -16.31 7.22 -7.19
CA GLN A 37 -16.53 8.21 -8.25
C GLN A 37 -16.68 9.64 -7.69
N SER A 38 -16.25 9.85 -6.47
CA SER A 38 -16.25 11.16 -5.81
C SER A 38 -14.93 11.36 -5.06
N PRO A 39 -14.60 12.59 -4.66
CA PRO A 39 -13.57 12.83 -3.65
C PRO A 39 -13.86 12.07 -2.36
N GLN A 40 -12.85 11.86 -1.53
CA GLN A 40 -13.02 11.26 -0.21
C GLN A 40 -13.75 12.23 0.71
N SER A 41 -14.83 11.74 1.32
CA SER A 41 -15.66 12.45 2.30
C SER A 41 -16.52 11.44 3.04
N PRO A 42 -17.23 11.82 4.11
CA PRO A 42 -18.22 10.95 4.74
C PRO A 42 -19.30 10.45 3.76
N ASP A 43 -19.69 11.29 2.79
CA ASP A 43 -20.59 10.90 1.70
C ASP A 43 -19.80 10.69 0.41
N ILE A 44 -19.82 9.47 -0.10
CA ILE A 44 -19.11 9.07 -1.33
C ILE A 44 -20.08 8.51 -2.37
N ARG A 45 -19.66 8.57 -3.63
CA ARG A 45 -20.36 7.87 -4.72
C ARG A 45 -19.58 6.61 -5.09
N VAL A 46 -20.24 5.45 -4.98
CA VAL A 46 -19.66 4.14 -5.28
C VAL A 46 -20.56 3.41 -6.25
N ASN A 47 -20.03 2.97 -7.39
CA ASN A 47 -20.76 2.28 -8.46
C ASN A 47 -22.07 3.03 -8.84
N GLY A 48 -22.02 4.36 -8.93
CA GLY A 48 -23.16 5.19 -9.25
C GLY A 48 -24.12 5.53 -8.09
N GLN A 49 -23.95 4.90 -6.93
CA GLN A 49 -24.81 5.11 -5.75
C GLN A 49 -24.14 6.03 -4.73
N ARG A 50 -24.94 6.88 -4.08
CA ARG A 50 -24.47 7.69 -2.95
C ARG A 50 -24.54 6.87 -1.67
N LEU A 51 -23.44 6.78 -0.95
CA LEU A 51 -23.30 5.99 0.27
C LEU A 51 -22.59 6.81 1.35
N THR A 52 -22.88 6.52 2.61
CA THR A 52 -22.09 7.03 3.75
C THR A 52 -20.95 6.05 4.07
N ALA A 53 -19.72 6.56 4.08
CA ALA A 53 -18.52 5.75 4.29
C ALA A 53 -18.16 5.65 5.77
N PHE A 54 -18.14 4.41 6.30
CA PHE A 54 -17.70 4.08 7.65
C PHE A 54 -16.36 3.35 7.68
N CYS A 55 -15.71 3.16 6.53
CA CYS A 55 -14.49 2.36 6.38
C CYS A 55 -13.26 3.17 5.95
N SER A 56 -13.36 4.50 5.98
CA SER A 56 -12.26 5.38 5.61
C SER A 56 -11.22 5.46 6.73
N ASN A 57 -9.93 5.50 6.37
CA ASN A 57 -8.82 5.83 7.26
C ASN A 57 -8.50 7.32 7.29
N ASP A 58 -9.25 8.14 6.56
CA ASP A 58 -9.10 9.59 6.50
C ASP A 58 -9.78 10.26 7.72
N TYR A 59 -9.31 9.93 8.91
CA TYR A 59 -9.90 10.38 10.18
C TYR A 59 -9.90 11.90 10.37
N LEU A 60 -8.96 12.60 9.76
CA LEU A 60 -8.82 14.05 9.85
C LEU A 60 -9.45 14.79 8.66
N GLY A 61 -9.99 14.07 7.67
CA GLY A 61 -10.59 14.65 6.47
C GLY A 61 -9.58 15.39 5.58
N LEU A 62 -8.31 14.98 5.61
CA LEU A 62 -7.23 15.66 4.88
C LEU A 62 -7.11 15.21 3.43
N ALA A 63 -7.63 14.04 3.05
CA ALA A 63 -7.51 13.50 1.70
C ALA A 63 -8.14 14.40 0.62
N ASN A 64 -9.12 15.22 0.98
CA ASN A 64 -9.77 16.19 0.08
C ASN A 64 -9.75 17.63 0.65
N HIS A 65 -8.80 17.93 1.54
CA HIS A 65 -8.74 19.26 2.16
C HIS A 65 -8.19 20.29 1.17
N PRO A 66 -8.84 21.45 0.98
CA PRO A 66 -8.44 22.43 -0.04
C PRO A 66 -6.99 22.90 0.07
N LYS A 67 -6.49 23.15 1.28
CA LYS A 67 -5.09 23.56 1.49
C LYS A 67 -4.09 22.46 1.13
N VAL A 68 -4.43 21.19 1.33
CA VAL A 68 -3.57 20.06 0.94
C VAL A 68 -3.54 19.92 -0.59
N ILE A 69 -4.69 20.08 -1.23
CA ILE A 69 -4.79 20.08 -2.70
C ILE A 69 -3.98 21.23 -3.30
N GLU A 70 -4.12 22.43 -2.76
CA GLU A 70 -3.37 23.61 -3.22
C GLU A 70 -1.86 23.40 -3.06
N ALA A 71 -1.39 22.95 -1.91
CA ALA A 71 0.03 22.65 -1.68
C ALA A 71 0.56 21.58 -2.64
N PHE A 72 -0.23 20.54 -2.91
CA PHE A 72 0.12 19.50 -3.88
C PHE A 72 0.24 20.07 -5.30
N GLN A 73 -0.71 20.92 -5.73
CA GLN A 73 -0.67 21.57 -7.04
C GLN A 73 0.55 22.49 -7.19
N GLN A 74 0.88 23.26 -6.17
CA GLN A 74 2.07 24.11 -6.15
C GLN A 74 3.35 23.29 -6.23
N ALA A 75 3.45 22.21 -5.47
CA ALA A 75 4.59 21.30 -5.53
C ALA A 75 4.72 20.61 -6.89
N ALA A 76 3.62 20.17 -7.49
CA ALA A 76 3.61 19.58 -8.82
C ALA A 76 4.10 20.55 -9.91
N ASN A 77 3.69 21.82 -9.83
CA ASN A 77 4.16 22.86 -10.75
C ASN A 77 5.66 23.18 -10.59
N ARG A 78 6.19 23.06 -9.37
CA ARG A 78 7.59 23.37 -9.06
C ARG A 78 8.55 22.22 -9.34
N TYR A 79 8.15 20.99 -8.98
CA TYR A 79 9.03 19.81 -8.98
C TYR A 79 8.61 18.73 -9.99
N GLY A 80 7.45 18.87 -10.64
CA GLY A 80 6.86 17.82 -11.45
C GLY A 80 6.16 16.77 -10.58
N VAL A 81 5.84 15.61 -11.19
CA VAL A 81 5.00 14.57 -10.58
C VAL A 81 5.77 13.27 -10.26
N GLY A 82 7.08 13.28 -10.42
CA GLY A 82 7.90 12.09 -10.18
C GLY A 82 9.30 12.42 -9.78
N SER A 83 9.93 11.54 -9.02
CA SER A 83 11.29 11.74 -8.49
C SER A 83 12.41 11.43 -9.50
N GLY A 84 12.10 10.78 -10.61
CA GLY A 84 13.06 10.43 -11.68
C GLY A 84 14.03 9.29 -11.34
N ALA A 85 14.31 9.04 -10.06
CA ALA A 85 15.19 7.98 -9.59
C ALA A 85 14.91 7.61 -8.13
N SER A 86 15.67 6.67 -7.58
CA SER A 86 15.65 6.37 -6.14
C SER A 86 16.27 7.49 -5.31
N HIS A 87 15.95 7.55 -4.01
CA HIS A 87 16.47 8.55 -3.08
C HIS A 87 18.01 8.63 -3.06
N LEU A 88 18.69 7.49 -3.14
CA LEU A 88 20.17 7.41 -3.10
C LEU A 88 20.85 7.87 -4.39
N VAL A 89 20.13 8.06 -5.48
CA VAL A 89 20.68 8.55 -6.75
C VAL A 89 20.40 10.04 -6.90
N CYS A 90 19.22 10.42 -7.39
CA CYS A 90 18.80 11.80 -7.56
C CYS A 90 17.30 12.02 -7.31
N GLY A 91 16.62 11.05 -6.68
CA GLY A 91 15.18 11.11 -6.41
C GLY A 91 14.81 11.71 -5.05
N HIS A 92 15.79 12.14 -4.22
CA HIS A 92 15.54 12.80 -2.94
C HIS A 92 15.46 14.31 -3.13
N SER A 93 14.25 14.84 -3.20
CA SER A 93 14.01 16.27 -3.38
C SER A 93 14.06 17.04 -2.05
N ASP A 94 14.13 18.37 -2.16
CA ASP A 94 14.04 19.28 -1.03
C ASP A 94 12.77 19.08 -0.19
N GLU A 95 11.65 18.73 -0.81
CA GLU A 95 10.38 18.44 -0.11
C GLU A 95 10.44 17.16 0.73
N HIS A 96 11.12 16.13 0.25
CA HIS A 96 11.37 14.93 1.05
C HIS A 96 12.22 15.26 2.28
N HIS A 97 13.31 16.02 2.06
CA HIS A 97 14.22 16.41 3.14
C HIS A 97 13.53 17.26 4.21
N LYS A 98 12.73 18.25 3.80
CA LYS A 98 11.95 19.08 4.72
C LYS A 98 10.96 18.26 5.52
N LEU A 99 10.23 17.34 4.88
CA LEU A 99 9.27 16.49 5.55
C LEU A 99 9.93 15.57 6.58
N GLU A 100 11.09 14.98 6.27
CA GLU A 100 11.85 14.18 7.24
C GLU A 100 12.26 15.02 8.45
N LYS A 101 12.73 16.25 8.24
CA LYS A 101 13.08 17.16 9.32
C LYS A 101 11.88 17.54 10.18
N GLU A 102 10.77 17.93 9.56
CA GLU A 102 9.54 18.31 10.28
C GLU A 102 8.96 17.12 11.07
N LEU A 103 9.01 15.90 10.52
CA LEU A 103 8.58 14.70 11.24
C LEU A 103 9.50 14.35 12.42
N ALA A 104 10.81 14.53 12.25
CA ALA A 104 11.78 14.35 13.33
C ALA A 104 11.50 15.33 14.48
N ASP A 105 11.35 16.62 14.16
CA ASP A 105 11.03 17.68 15.12
C ASP A 105 9.68 17.41 15.80
N PHE A 106 8.63 17.05 15.06
CA PHE A 106 7.30 16.76 15.58
C PHE A 106 7.29 15.58 16.56
N THR A 107 8.07 14.55 16.28
CA THR A 107 8.14 13.35 17.12
C THR A 107 9.21 13.42 18.21
N GLY A 108 9.99 14.50 18.28
CA GLY A 108 11.09 14.64 19.22
C GLY A 108 12.23 13.65 18.99
N ARG A 109 12.47 13.29 17.74
CA ARG A 109 13.54 12.38 17.31
C ARG A 109 14.64 13.14 16.59
N GLU A 110 15.86 12.58 16.60
CA GLU A 110 16.98 13.21 15.89
C GLU A 110 16.82 13.15 14.37
N ARG A 111 16.19 12.10 13.86
CA ARG A 111 16.00 11.85 12.43
C ARG A 111 14.69 11.12 12.16
N ALA A 112 14.17 11.29 10.93
CA ALA A 112 13.10 10.50 10.35
C ALA A 112 13.54 9.98 8.98
N LEU A 113 13.00 8.86 8.56
CA LEU A 113 13.23 8.27 7.24
C LEU A 113 11.88 7.95 6.59
N LEU A 114 11.67 8.45 5.38
CA LEU A 114 10.44 8.24 4.63
C LEU A 114 10.48 6.96 3.81
N PHE A 115 9.36 6.28 3.78
CA PHE A 115 9.11 5.12 2.93
C PHE A 115 7.81 5.33 2.14
N SER A 116 7.73 4.80 0.93
CA SER A 116 6.53 4.90 0.10
C SER A 116 5.33 4.16 0.69
N THR A 117 5.54 3.17 1.54
CA THR A 117 4.48 2.42 2.22
C THR A 117 4.92 1.97 3.61
N GLY A 118 3.96 1.80 4.54
CA GLY A 118 4.23 1.23 5.86
C GLY A 118 4.80 -0.19 5.78
N TYR A 119 4.40 -0.98 4.80
CA TYR A 119 4.98 -2.31 4.56
C TYR A 119 6.50 -2.24 4.31
N MET A 120 6.93 -1.32 3.44
CA MET A 120 8.36 -1.11 3.18
C MET A 120 9.09 -0.60 4.43
N ALA A 121 8.46 0.27 5.20
CA ALA A 121 9.04 0.75 6.46
C ALA A 121 9.24 -0.39 7.46
N ASN A 122 8.23 -1.22 7.68
CA ASN A 122 8.32 -2.37 8.58
C ASN A 122 9.40 -3.35 8.12
N LEU A 123 9.40 -3.73 6.84
CA LEU A 123 10.40 -4.65 6.29
C LEU A 123 11.82 -4.07 6.36
N GLY A 124 11.99 -2.80 6.01
CA GLY A 124 13.28 -2.11 6.02
C GLY A 124 13.84 -1.95 7.44
N ALA A 125 13.00 -1.53 8.40
CA ALA A 125 13.41 -1.34 9.79
C ALA A 125 13.84 -2.68 10.44
N VAL A 126 13.03 -3.73 10.28
CA VAL A 126 13.37 -5.05 10.83
C VAL A 126 14.68 -5.57 10.23
N ASN A 127 14.81 -5.55 8.90
CA ASN A 127 16.03 -6.02 8.24
C ASN A 127 17.30 -5.22 8.57
N ALA A 128 17.14 -3.93 8.90
CA ALA A 128 18.28 -3.09 9.28
C ALA A 128 18.75 -3.30 10.71
N LEU A 129 17.84 -3.72 11.61
CA LEU A 129 18.12 -3.83 13.04
C LEU A 129 18.41 -5.27 13.48
N ILE A 130 17.90 -6.26 12.74
CA ILE A 130 17.94 -7.68 13.12
C ILE A 130 18.90 -8.44 12.19
N GLY A 131 19.82 -9.18 12.79
CA GLY A 131 20.80 -10.01 12.09
C GLY A 131 20.67 -11.51 12.41
N ARG A 132 21.61 -12.27 11.87
CA ARG A 132 21.66 -13.71 12.13
C ARG A 132 21.97 -13.97 13.60
N GLY A 133 21.09 -14.67 14.30
CA GLY A 133 21.24 -15.01 15.72
C GLY A 133 20.36 -14.14 16.64
N ASP A 134 19.74 -13.11 16.11
CA ASP A 134 18.77 -12.31 16.87
C ASP A 134 17.38 -12.97 16.87
N ALA A 135 16.55 -12.60 17.84
CA ALA A 135 15.18 -13.08 17.95
C ALA A 135 14.20 -11.93 17.78
N VAL A 136 13.12 -12.18 17.04
CA VAL A 136 11.98 -11.25 16.88
C VAL A 136 10.76 -11.82 17.58
N PHE A 137 10.13 -11.00 18.42
CA PHE A 137 8.88 -11.35 19.09
C PHE A 137 7.76 -10.49 18.49
N GLU A 138 6.74 -11.14 17.98
CA GLU A 138 5.62 -10.46 17.35
C GLU A 138 4.29 -11.12 17.72
N ASP A 139 3.19 -10.37 17.59
CA ASP A 139 1.85 -10.90 17.70
C ASP A 139 1.46 -11.68 16.45
N ARG A 140 0.64 -12.72 16.60
CA ARG A 140 0.19 -13.57 15.49
C ARG A 140 -0.53 -12.81 14.37
N LEU A 141 -1.16 -11.69 14.68
CA LEU A 141 -1.98 -10.89 13.76
C LEU A 141 -1.37 -9.50 13.51
N ASN A 142 -0.06 -9.40 13.53
CA ASN A 142 0.61 -8.15 13.18
C ASN A 142 0.18 -7.62 11.81
N HIS A 143 0.15 -6.31 11.72
CA HIS A 143 -0.05 -5.62 10.46
C HIS A 143 1.19 -5.79 9.58
N ALA A 144 0.98 -6.00 8.28
CA ALA A 144 2.04 -6.17 7.28
C ALA A 144 2.97 -4.96 7.15
#